data_b2c7d2acc3c66757cd15218457cb2d17
#
_entry.id   b2c7d2acc3c66757cd15218457cb2d17
#
_cell.length_a   1.000
_cell.length_b   1.000
_cell.length_c   1.000
_cell.angle_alpha   90.00
_cell.angle_beta   90.00
_cell.angle_gamma   90.00
#
_symmetry.space_group_name_H-M   'P 1'
#
loop_
_entity.id
_entity.type
_entity.pdbx_description
1 polymer ?
#
loop_
_entity_poly.entity_id
_entity_poly.type
_entity_poly.pdbx_seq_one_letter_code
_entity_poly.pdbx_strand_id
1 'polypeptide(L)'
;MDKLVNAGKVRCIGASNIKAWRLEEARWTSLNNGFARHAGVQQRFTYLRPKVAASFGAQRSTNRDLLEYCRIRKLPLLAYSPFLSGAYTRDDRPLPQQYQHADSDARMEALRSVAKDLGATLNQVILAWMMQQDIIPIIGASRPEQMEENLGGPEVKLTDEHMESLTKAGA
;
A
#
# COMPACT_ATOMS: atom_id res chain seq x y z
N MET A 1 10.60 21.74 -8.20
CA MET A 1 9.24 21.59 -7.65
C MET A 1 8.84 22.80 -6.82
N ASP A 2 9.69 23.30 -5.94
CA ASP A 2 9.42 24.45 -5.09
C ASP A 2 8.89 25.67 -5.85
N LYS A 3 9.52 26.04 -6.98
CA LYS A 3 9.03 27.13 -7.87
C LYS A 3 7.59 26.96 -8.33
N LEU A 4 7.09 25.73 -8.46
CA LEU A 4 5.70 25.47 -8.87
C LEU A 4 4.72 25.71 -7.71
N VAL A 5 5.14 25.38 -6.50
CA VAL A 5 4.36 25.66 -5.27
C VAL A 5 4.29 27.18 -5.06
N ASN A 6 5.44 27.86 -5.10
CA ASN A 6 5.53 29.31 -4.89
C ASN A 6 4.76 30.11 -5.97
N ALA A 7 4.69 29.58 -7.20
CA ALA A 7 3.90 30.15 -8.29
C ALA A 7 2.39 29.81 -8.20
N GLY A 8 1.95 29.10 -7.18
CA GLY A 8 0.56 28.66 -7.01
C GLY A 8 0.06 27.64 -8.03
N LYS A 9 0.96 27.09 -8.87
CA LYS A 9 0.59 26.09 -9.89
C LYS A 9 0.28 24.72 -9.33
N VAL A 10 0.86 24.36 -8.18
CA VAL A 10 0.55 23.15 -7.40
C VAL A 10 0.44 23.54 -5.92
N ARG A 11 -0.47 22.89 -5.20
CA ARG A 11 -0.67 23.13 -3.76
C ARG A 11 0.34 22.41 -2.90
N CYS A 12 0.73 21.20 -3.30
CA CYS A 12 1.70 20.36 -2.60
C CYS A 12 2.44 19.46 -3.58
N ILE A 13 3.54 18.88 -3.12
CA ILE A 13 4.35 17.92 -3.86
C ILE A 13 4.42 16.60 -3.10
N GLY A 14 4.56 15.49 -3.82
CA GLY A 14 4.76 14.17 -3.27
C GLY A 14 5.99 13.50 -3.86
N ALA A 15 6.37 12.37 -3.27
CA ALA A 15 7.45 11.52 -3.77
C ALA A 15 6.91 10.14 -4.14
N SER A 16 7.56 9.45 -5.08
CA SER A 16 7.21 8.09 -5.46
C SER A 16 8.47 7.25 -5.71
N ASN A 17 8.38 5.96 -5.41
CA ASN A 17 9.46 4.98 -5.62
C ASN A 17 10.79 5.40 -4.96
N ILE A 18 10.70 5.87 -3.72
CA ILE A 18 11.79 6.47 -2.97
C ILE A 18 12.11 5.64 -1.71
N LYS A 19 13.35 5.71 -1.24
CA LYS A 19 13.77 5.12 0.04
C LYS A 19 13.52 6.10 1.20
N ALA A 20 13.24 5.60 2.40
CA ALA A 20 12.99 6.41 3.59
C ALA A 20 14.13 7.43 3.88
N TRP A 21 15.39 6.98 3.79
CA TRP A 21 16.54 7.86 4.05
C TRP A 21 16.63 9.03 3.04
N ARG A 22 16.22 8.81 1.77
CA ARG A 22 16.17 9.89 0.77
C ARG A 22 15.03 10.88 1.02
N LEU A 23 13.92 10.42 1.57
CA LEU A 23 12.85 11.32 2.02
C LEU A 23 13.32 12.21 3.16
N GLU A 24 14.08 11.65 4.11
CA GLU A 24 14.62 12.42 5.22
C GLU A 24 15.68 13.43 4.75
N GLU A 25 16.57 13.03 3.83
CA GLU A 25 17.51 13.94 3.18
C GLU A 25 16.79 15.11 2.48
N ALA A 26 15.77 14.79 1.70
CA ALA A 26 14.96 15.81 1.02
C ALA A 26 14.23 16.72 2.02
N ARG A 27 13.71 16.16 3.12
CA ARG A 27 13.06 16.93 4.18
C ARG A 27 14.03 17.94 4.82
N TRP A 28 15.24 17.50 5.18
CA TRP A 28 16.27 18.37 5.73
C TRP A 28 16.72 19.45 4.73
N THR A 29 16.92 19.08 3.47
CA THR A 29 17.24 20.03 2.42
C THR A 29 16.17 21.10 2.29
N SER A 30 14.89 20.70 2.30
CA SER A 30 13.78 21.65 2.24
C SER A 30 13.72 22.57 3.46
N LEU A 31 13.93 22.02 4.67
CA LEU A 31 13.94 22.82 5.91
C LEU A 31 15.06 23.89 5.90
N ASN A 32 16.27 23.48 5.53
CA ASN A 32 17.44 24.38 5.56
C ASN A 32 17.38 25.46 4.51
N ASN A 33 16.62 25.26 3.41
CA ASN A 33 16.55 26.23 2.32
C ASN A 33 15.17 26.91 2.17
N GLY A 34 14.24 26.64 3.09
CA GLY A 34 12.89 27.19 3.02
C GLY A 34 12.06 26.67 1.85
N PHE A 35 12.37 25.47 1.32
CA PHE A 35 11.66 24.86 0.20
C PHE A 35 10.41 24.12 0.64
N ALA A 36 9.49 23.92 -0.32
CA ALA A 36 8.30 23.07 -0.14
C ALA A 36 8.72 21.64 0.23
N ARG A 37 8.04 21.07 1.24
CA ARG A 37 8.26 19.69 1.69
C ARG A 37 7.29 18.73 1.00
N HIS A 38 7.69 17.47 0.87
CA HIS A 38 6.78 16.42 0.41
C HIS A 38 5.61 16.27 1.41
N ALA A 39 4.40 16.23 0.88
CA ALA A 39 3.15 16.09 1.64
C ALA A 39 2.61 14.64 1.63
N GLY A 40 3.23 13.74 0.90
CA GLY A 40 2.86 12.33 0.83
C GLY A 40 3.85 11.51 0.01
N VAL A 41 3.73 10.20 0.14
CA VAL A 41 4.54 9.21 -0.61
C VAL A 41 3.60 8.27 -1.36
N GLN A 42 3.88 8.01 -2.64
CA GLN A 42 3.19 7.00 -3.40
C GLN A 42 4.14 5.84 -3.68
N GLN A 43 3.82 4.63 -3.23
CA GLN A 43 4.70 3.48 -3.37
C GLN A 43 3.92 2.18 -3.57
N ARG A 44 4.56 1.19 -4.21
CA ARG A 44 3.98 -0.14 -4.36
C ARG A 44 3.77 -0.77 -2.98
N PHE A 45 2.53 -1.15 -2.69
CA PHE A 45 2.19 -1.85 -1.46
C PHE A 45 0.94 -2.71 -1.67
N THR A 46 0.99 -3.92 -1.14
CA THR A 46 -0.09 -4.88 -1.17
C THR A 46 -0.06 -5.74 0.10
N TYR A 47 -1.06 -6.54 0.32
CA TYR A 47 -1.15 -7.43 1.48
C TYR A 47 -0.03 -8.49 1.51
N LEU A 48 0.28 -9.11 0.36
CA LEU A 48 1.40 -10.05 0.28
C LEU A 48 2.74 -9.33 0.36
N ARG A 49 3.72 -9.99 0.99
CA ARG A 49 5.11 -9.51 1.05
C ARG A 49 5.88 -10.04 -0.15
N PRO A 50 6.69 -9.24 -0.84
CA PRO A 50 7.56 -9.76 -1.87
C PRO A 50 8.76 -10.50 -1.28
N LYS A 51 9.38 -11.40 -2.05
CA LYS A 51 10.67 -11.99 -1.72
C LYS A 51 11.70 -10.90 -1.38
N VAL A 52 12.63 -11.18 -0.47
CA VAL A 52 13.63 -10.21 0.02
C VAL A 52 14.42 -9.53 -1.11
N ALA A 53 14.81 -10.28 -2.14
CA ALA A 53 15.58 -9.78 -3.28
C ALA A 53 14.72 -9.44 -4.51
N ALA A 54 13.39 -9.30 -4.34
CA ALA A 54 12.49 -9.05 -5.46
C ALA A 54 12.79 -7.71 -6.14
N SER A 55 12.89 -7.74 -7.47
CA SER A 55 13.01 -6.54 -8.28
C SER A 55 11.68 -6.21 -8.97
N PHE A 56 11.36 -4.94 -8.99
CA PHE A 56 10.21 -4.37 -9.69
C PHE A 56 10.63 -3.34 -10.73
N GLY A 57 11.87 -3.43 -11.22
CA GLY A 57 12.46 -2.44 -12.14
C GLY A 57 12.59 -1.07 -11.48
N ALA A 58 12.01 -0.06 -12.10
CA ALA A 58 12.00 1.31 -11.57
C ALA A 58 11.07 1.49 -10.36
N GLN A 59 10.14 0.56 -10.15
CA GLN A 59 9.23 0.62 -9.00
C GLN A 59 9.91 0.09 -7.73
N ARG A 60 9.43 0.55 -6.58
CA ARG A 60 9.90 0.08 -5.26
C ARG A 60 8.72 -0.40 -4.43
N SER A 61 8.86 -1.58 -3.84
CA SER A 61 7.93 -2.03 -2.82
C SER A 61 8.19 -1.27 -1.51
N THR A 62 7.12 -0.97 -0.80
CA THR A 62 7.18 -0.42 0.55
C THR A 62 7.77 -1.48 1.49
N ASN A 63 8.77 -1.08 2.26
CA ASN A 63 9.37 -1.90 3.31
C ASN A 63 9.00 -1.35 4.70
N ARG A 64 9.40 -2.07 5.74
CA ARG A 64 9.12 -1.70 7.13
C ARG A 64 9.67 -0.31 7.49
N ASP A 65 10.88 0.03 7.02
CA ASP A 65 11.50 1.33 7.30
C ASP A 65 10.68 2.50 6.75
N LEU A 66 10.13 2.34 5.53
CA LEU A 66 9.30 3.38 4.93
C LEU A 66 7.94 3.50 5.64
N LEU A 67 7.32 2.38 6.02
CA LEU A 67 6.08 2.39 6.82
C LEU A 67 6.29 3.12 8.14
N GLU A 68 7.35 2.78 8.85
CA GLU A 68 7.69 3.41 10.13
C GLU A 68 7.99 4.91 9.96
N TYR A 69 8.77 5.27 8.94
CA TYR A 69 9.06 6.65 8.59
C TYR A 69 7.77 7.45 8.33
N CYS A 70 6.88 6.92 7.51
CA CYS A 70 5.60 7.57 7.20
C CYS A 70 4.77 7.78 8.46
N ARG A 71 4.68 6.78 9.34
CA ARG A 71 3.96 6.85 10.61
C ARG A 71 4.54 7.92 11.55
N ILE A 72 5.86 7.91 11.77
CA ILE A 72 6.55 8.86 12.67
C ILE A 72 6.43 10.30 12.14
N ARG A 73 6.56 10.49 10.83
CA ARG A 73 6.48 11.81 10.19
C ARG A 73 5.05 12.25 9.86
N LYS A 74 4.04 11.42 10.15
CA LYS A 74 2.65 11.65 9.77
C LYS A 74 2.51 11.97 8.27
N LEU A 75 3.24 11.22 7.45
CA LEU A 75 3.28 11.39 6.01
C LEU A 75 2.37 10.35 5.35
N PRO A 76 1.29 10.74 4.69
CA PRO A 76 0.38 9.79 4.03
C PRO A 76 1.11 8.88 3.05
N LEU A 77 0.86 7.57 3.14
CA LEU A 77 1.32 6.58 2.17
C LEU A 77 0.17 6.21 1.24
N LEU A 78 0.35 6.50 -0.05
CA LEU A 78 -0.56 6.11 -1.11
C LEU A 78 -0.06 4.81 -1.73
N ALA A 79 -0.81 3.72 -1.54
CA ALA A 79 -0.43 2.37 -1.96
C ALA A 79 -0.94 2.06 -3.36
N TYR A 80 -0.07 2.00 -4.36
CA TYR A 80 -0.46 1.53 -5.68
C TYR A 80 -0.26 0.01 -5.83
N SER A 81 -0.97 -0.61 -6.77
CA SER A 81 -1.04 -2.06 -7.02
C SER A 81 -1.51 -2.88 -5.81
N PRO A 82 -2.55 -2.44 -5.07
CA PRO A 82 -3.02 -3.16 -3.88
C PRO A 82 -3.49 -4.59 -4.21
N PHE A 83 -4.02 -4.83 -5.41
CA PHE A 83 -4.62 -6.10 -5.82
C PHE A 83 -3.75 -6.94 -6.75
N LEU A 84 -2.49 -6.57 -7.02
CA LEU A 84 -1.58 -7.29 -7.92
C LEU A 84 -2.21 -7.61 -9.29
N SER A 85 -2.95 -6.66 -9.85
CA SER A 85 -3.66 -6.80 -11.13
C SER A 85 -4.69 -7.93 -11.16
N GLY A 86 -5.31 -8.23 -10.00
CA GLY A 86 -6.34 -9.24 -9.85
C GLY A 86 -5.85 -10.63 -9.43
N ALA A 87 -4.56 -10.77 -9.11
CA ALA A 87 -3.98 -12.07 -8.76
C ALA A 87 -4.50 -12.67 -7.44
N TYR A 88 -5.22 -11.93 -6.62
CA TYR A 88 -5.87 -12.44 -5.42
C TYR A 88 -7.17 -13.21 -5.69
N THR A 89 -7.87 -12.88 -6.78
CA THR A 89 -9.25 -13.32 -7.00
C THR A 89 -9.47 -14.01 -8.35
N ARG A 90 -8.50 -13.99 -9.25
CA ARG A 90 -8.65 -14.49 -10.61
C ARG A 90 -7.75 -15.70 -10.83
N ASP A 91 -8.33 -16.82 -11.25
CA ASP A 91 -7.61 -18.07 -11.57
C ASP A 91 -6.72 -17.94 -12.81
N ASP A 92 -7.11 -17.06 -13.77
CA ASP A 92 -6.31 -16.77 -14.95
C ASP A 92 -5.15 -15.77 -14.70
N ARG A 93 -4.96 -15.33 -13.47
CA ARG A 93 -3.93 -14.38 -13.05
C ARG A 93 -3.10 -14.94 -11.89
N PRO A 94 -2.07 -15.75 -12.18
CA PRO A 94 -1.22 -16.28 -11.12
C PRO A 94 -0.49 -15.14 -10.38
N LEU A 95 -0.13 -15.39 -9.13
CA LEU A 95 0.70 -14.46 -8.37
C LEU A 95 1.99 -14.17 -9.13
N PRO A 96 2.41 -12.90 -9.21
CA PRO A 96 3.71 -12.56 -9.80
C PRO A 96 4.86 -13.29 -9.08
N GLN A 97 5.89 -13.66 -9.81
CA GLN A 97 7.02 -14.46 -9.29
C GLN A 97 7.65 -13.89 -8.01
N GLN A 98 7.60 -12.56 -7.86
CA GLN A 98 8.09 -11.86 -6.68
C GLN A 98 7.35 -12.24 -5.39
N TYR A 99 6.12 -12.77 -5.51
CA TYR A 99 5.24 -13.13 -4.40
C TYR A 99 5.01 -14.65 -4.27
N GLN A 100 5.69 -15.47 -5.07
CA GLN A 100 5.54 -16.94 -5.05
C GLN A 100 6.51 -17.55 -4.04
N HIS A 101 6.11 -17.67 -2.78
CA HIS A 101 6.87 -18.28 -1.69
C HIS A 101 5.95 -18.64 -0.51
N ALA A 102 6.44 -19.45 0.42
CA ALA A 102 5.65 -20.00 1.53
C ALA A 102 4.95 -18.94 2.43
N ASP A 103 5.57 -17.77 2.64
CA ASP A 103 4.93 -16.67 3.36
C ASP A 103 3.63 -16.22 2.64
N SER A 104 3.64 -16.16 1.31
CA SER A 104 2.46 -15.79 0.53
C SER A 104 1.34 -16.82 0.65
N ASP A 105 1.67 -18.11 0.72
CA ASP A 105 0.67 -19.18 0.88
C ASP A 105 -0.05 -19.05 2.24
N ALA A 106 0.72 -18.90 3.32
CA ALA A 106 0.16 -18.69 4.67
C ALA A 106 -0.68 -17.41 4.76
N ARG A 107 -0.23 -16.31 4.12
CA ARG A 107 -0.97 -15.06 4.08
C ARG A 107 -2.26 -15.17 3.27
N MET A 108 -2.24 -15.89 2.16
CA MET A 108 -3.45 -16.15 1.37
C MET A 108 -4.47 -16.99 2.14
N GLU A 109 -4.03 -17.94 2.94
CA GLU A 109 -4.90 -18.73 3.80
C GLU A 109 -5.57 -17.87 4.87
N ALA A 110 -4.80 -17.05 5.59
CA ALA A 110 -5.32 -16.10 6.56
C ALA A 110 -6.31 -15.11 5.93
N LEU A 111 -5.99 -14.58 4.77
CA LEU A 111 -6.88 -13.67 4.03
C LEU A 111 -8.21 -14.32 3.66
N ARG A 112 -8.18 -15.57 3.17
CA ARG A 112 -9.40 -16.33 2.83
C ARG A 112 -10.23 -16.62 4.08
N SER A 113 -9.58 -16.98 5.19
CA SER A 113 -10.27 -17.23 6.46
C SER A 113 -11.02 -15.99 6.95
N VAL A 114 -10.35 -14.85 7.01
CA VAL A 114 -10.98 -13.59 7.46
C VAL A 114 -12.08 -13.14 6.50
N ALA A 115 -11.86 -13.25 5.18
CA ALA A 115 -12.88 -12.91 4.19
C ALA A 115 -14.15 -13.76 4.33
N LYS A 116 -13.98 -15.07 4.58
CA LYS A 116 -15.09 -16.01 4.83
C LYS A 116 -15.84 -15.66 6.11
N ASP A 117 -15.13 -15.36 7.18
CA ASP A 117 -15.72 -15.02 8.49
C ASP A 117 -16.59 -13.75 8.40
N LEU A 118 -16.14 -12.77 7.62
CA LEU A 118 -16.82 -11.49 7.45
C LEU A 118 -17.85 -11.46 6.28
N GLY A 119 -17.94 -12.54 5.49
CA GLY A 119 -18.76 -12.53 4.27
C GLY A 119 -18.32 -11.48 3.25
N ALA A 120 -17.04 -11.10 3.25
CA ALA A 120 -16.46 -10.08 2.39
C ALA A 120 -15.59 -10.70 1.29
N THR A 121 -15.30 -9.94 0.23
CA THR A 121 -14.34 -10.38 -0.78
C THR A 121 -12.90 -10.19 -0.30
N LEU A 122 -11.95 -10.91 -0.92
CA LEU A 122 -10.53 -10.76 -0.60
C LEU A 122 -10.06 -9.32 -0.82
N ASN A 123 -10.52 -8.67 -1.90
CA ASN A 123 -10.18 -7.29 -2.21
C ASN A 123 -10.70 -6.32 -1.14
N GLN A 124 -11.93 -6.51 -0.67
CA GLN A 124 -12.52 -5.68 0.39
C GLN A 124 -11.74 -5.81 1.71
N VAL A 125 -11.36 -7.04 2.09
CA VAL A 125 -10.52 -7.27 3.28
C VAL A 125 -9.15 -6.62 3.15
N ILE A 126 -8.50 -6.70 1.97
CA ILE A 126 -7.22 -6.04 1.71
C ILE A 126 -7.34 -4.52 1.86
N LEU A 127 -8.41 -3.92 1.32
CA LEU A 127 -8.66 -2.48 1.46
C LEU A 127 -8.85 -2.09 2.92
N ALA A 128 -9.73 -2.79 3.64
CA ALA A 128 -9.98 -2.54 5.06
C ALA A 128 -8.68 -2.66 5.88
N TRP A 129 -7.88 -3.71 5.64
CA TRP A 129 -6.60 -3.92 6.31
C TRP A 129 -5.59 -2.79 6.06
N MET A 130 -5.53 -2.25 4.84
CA MET A 130 -4.68 -1.11 4.51
C MET A 130 -5.18 0.17 5.20
N MET A 131 -6.47 0.46 5.07
CA MET A 131 -7.07 1.70 5.58
C MET A 131 -7.01 1.77 7.11
N GLN A 132 -7.13 0.64 7.80
CA GLN A 132 -7.00 0.56 9.25
C GLN A 132 -5.57 0.79 9.76
N GLN A 133 -4.59 0.82 8.86
CA GLN A 133 -3.20 1.19 9.10
C GLN A 133 -2.86 2.60 8.58
N ASP A 134 -3.86 3.44 8.32
CA ASP A 134 -3.71 4.78 7.75
C ASP A 134 -3.03 4.80 6.37
N ILE A 135 -3.12 3.70 5.61
CA ILE A 135 -2.60 3.59 4.25
C ILE A 135 -3.74 3.87 3.27
N ILE A 136 -3.50 4.74 2.30
CA ILE A 136 -4.48 5.13 1.27
C ILE A 136 -4.28 4.24 0.05
N PRO A 137 -5.17 3.26 -0.23
CA PRO A 137 -5.05 2.43 -1.42
C PRO A 137 -5.43 3.20 -2.68
N ILE A 138 -4.59 3.09 -3.72
CA ILE A 138 -4.91 3.57 -5.07
C ILE A 138 -5.40 2.38 -5.86
N ILE A 139 -6.70 2.31 -6.04
CA ILE A 139 -7.37 1.23 -6.76
C ILE A 139 -7.53 1.55 -8.24
N GLY A 140 -7.52 0.51 -9.05
CA GLY A 140 -7.93 0.55 -10.46
C GLY A 140 -9.12 -0.37 -10.68
N ALA A 141 -10.08 0.09 -11.47
CA ALA A 141 -11.19 -0.72 -11.96
C ALA A 141 -11.37 -0.47 -13.46
N SER A 142 -11.61 -1.53 -14.21
CA SER A 142 -11.90 -1.44 -15.65
C SER A 142 -13.38 -1.66 -15.96
N ARG A 143 -14.19 -1.99 -14.93
CA ARG A 143 -15.64 -2.20 -15.04
C ARG A 143 -16.33 -1.63 -13.79
N PRO A 144 -17.58 -1.15 -13.92
CA PRO A 144 -18.35 -0.60 -12.80
C PRO A 144 -18.46 -1.57 -11.62
N GLU A 145 -18.72 -2.86 -11.86
CA GLU A 145 -18.89 -3.89 -10.82
C GLU A 145 -17.64 -4.03 -9.94
N GLN A 146 -16.45 -3.87 -10.53
CA GLN A 146 -15.21 -3.88 -9.77
C GLN A 146 -15.08 -2.64 -8.86
N MET A 147 -15.58 -1.50 -9.30
CA MET A 147 -15.58 -0.30 -8.49
C MET A 147 -16.60 -0.42 -7.35
N GLU A 148 -17.78 -0.93 -7.62
CA GLU A 148 -18.82 -1.19 -6.61
C GLU A 148 -18.30 -2.16 -5.54
N GLU A 149 -17.67 -3.27 -5.95
CA GLU A 149 -17.01 -4.20 -5.03
C GLU A 149 -15.99 -3.49 -4.15
N ASN A 150 -15.10 -2.71 -4.76
CA ASN A 150 -14.03 -2.02 -4.03
C ASN A 150 -14.56 -0.95 -3.07
N LEU A 151 -15.64 -0.24 -3.42
CA LEU A 151 -16.29 0.74 -2.55
C LEU A 151 -16.92 0.13 -1.30
N GLY A 152 -17.18 -1.17 -1.29
CA GLY A 152 -17.56 -1.92 -0.10
C GLY A 152 -16.41 -2.17 0.90
N GLY A 153 -15.15 -1.96 0.49
CA GLY A 153 -13.99 -2.16 1.36
C GLY A 153 -14.01 -1.32 2.65
N PRO A 154 -14.32 -0.01 2.61
CA PRO A 154 -14.44 0.83 3.80
C PRO A 154 -15.51 0.38 4.80
N GLU A 155 -16.50 -0.37 4.36
CA GLU A 155 -17.58 -0.87 5.21
C GLU A 155 -17.18 -2.13 6.00
N VAL A 156 -16.13 -2.83 5.58
CA VAL A 156 -15.62 -4.02 6.25
C VAL A 156 -14.94 -3.62 7.55
N LYS A 157 -15.44 -4.15 8.66
CA LYS A 157 -14.89 -3.89 10.00
C LYS A 157 -14.02 -5.05 10.46
N LEU A 158 -12.71 -4.84 10.45
CA LEU A 158 -11.76 -5.81 10.98
C LEU A 158 -11.62 -5.62 12.49
N THR A 159 -11.75 -6.72 13.25
CA THR A 159 -11.43 -6.73 14.67
C THR A 159 -9.93 -6.73 14.89
N ASP A 160 -9.48 -6.50 16.13
CA ASP A 160 -8.06 -6.61 16.47
C ASP A 160 -7.52 -8.02 16.19
N GLU A 161 -8.33 -9.06 16.41
CA GLU A 161 -7.97 -10.45 16.09
C GLU A 161 -7.79 -10.67 14.60
N HIS A 162 -8.68 -10.12 13.76
CA HIS A 162 -8.54 -10.16 12.30
C HIS A 162 -7.26 -9.43 11.85
N MET A 163 -7.00 -8.25 12.40
CA MET A 163 -5.80 -7.47 12.09
C MET A 163 -4.53 -8.20 12.51
N GLU A 164 -4.53 -8.84 13.66
CA GLU A 164 -3.41 -9.63 14.16
C GLU A 164 -3.17 -10.86 13.27
N SER A 165 -4.23 -11.63 12.96
CA SER A 165 -4.17 -12.79 12.06
C SER A 165 -3.59 -12.41 10.70
N LEU A 166 -4.11 -11.36 10.06
CA LEU A 166 -3.63 -10.88 8.76
C LEU A 166 -2.18 -10.38 8.82
N THR A 167 -1.78 -9.73 9.90
CA THR A 167 -0.47 -9.08 10.01
C THR A 167 0.63 -10.09 10.35
N LYS A 168 0.34 -11.08 11.21
CA LYS A 168 1.29 -12.10 11.66
C LYS A 168 1.41 -13.30 10.71
N ALA A 169 0.45 -13.50 9.80
CA ALA A 169 0.52 -14.60 8.85
C ALA A 169 1.85 -14.58 8.08
N GLY A 170 2.49 -15.75 7.97
CA GLY A 170 3.76 -15.93 7.27
C GLY A 170 4.97 -15.27 7.96
N ALA A 171 4.91 -15.00 9.25
CA ALA A 171 6.02 -14.40 10.00
C ALA A 171 6.91 -15.48 10.63
#